data_b811ce81045f9d6449ab2d50e01c0974
#
_entry.id   b811ce81045f9d6449ab2d50e01c0974
#
_cell.length_a   1.000
_cell.length_b   1.000
_cell.length_c   1.000
_cell.angle_alpha   90.00
_cell.angle_beta   90.00
_cell.angle_gamma   90.00
#
_symmetry.space_group_name_H-M   'P 1'
#
loop_
_entity.id
_entity.type
_entity.pdbx_description
1 polymer ?
#
loop_
_entity_poly.entity_id
_entity_poly.type
_entity_poly.pdbx_seq_one_letter_code
_entity_poly.pdbx_strand_id
1 'polypeptide(L)'
;MRGIALFVAGVLVGAAVQATVAQNAGAGVVGLNHVGIAVPDIPQAAAFYTEKMGFREAFRNSNPQGQPTAIYMQISRNTFLELQQANAQRPAGVNHFGLHVENMKTAVDMFRQRGATATDPAGPSAFSGAILSNVTDPNGVRIELAELGPNSLQRKAMDSWK
;
A
#
# COMPACT_ATOMS: atom_id res chain seq x y z
N MET A 1 -19.63 14.08 46.74
CA MET A 1 -19.13 12.74 46.42
C MET A 1 -19.79 12.10 45.18
N ARG A 2 -21.12 12.20 44.99
CA ARG A 2 -21.78 11.62 43.80
C ARG A 2 -21.32 12.19 42.45
N GLY A 3 -21.05 13.51 42.38
CA GLY A 3 -20.58 14.16 41.13
C GLY A 3 -19.20 13.71 40.68
N ILE A 4 -18.27 13.50 41.61
CA ILE A 4 -16.90 13.01 41.30
C ILE A 4 -16.93 11.57 40.79
N ALA A 5 -17.80 10.71 41.39
CA ALA A 5 -17.92 9.32 40.94
C ALA A 5 -18.49 9.23 39.50
N LEU A 6 -19.46 10.08 39.14
CA LEU A 6 -20.01 10.15 37.80
C LEU A 6 -19.03 10.69 36.80
N PHE A 7 -18.20 11.67 37.16
CA PHE A 7 -17.12 12.21 36.31
C PHE A 7 -16.05 11.16 36.04
N VAL A 8 -15.57 10.46 37.08
CA VAL A 8 -14.56 9.39 36.94
C VAL A 8 -15.10 8.23 36.08
N ALA A 9 -16.37 7.83 36.29
CA ALA A 9 -17.01 6.81 35.46
C ALA A 9 -17.10 7.24 33.99
N GLY A 10 -17.47 8.51 33.71
CA GLY A 10 -17.52 9.06 32.35
C GLY A 10 -16.15 9.09 31.67
N VAL A 11 -15.10 9.46 32.39
CA VAL A 11 -13.70 9.46 31.85
C VAL A 11 -13.24 8.03 31.56
N LEU A 12 -13.50 7.06 32.45
CA LEU A 12 -13.13 5.66 32.23
C LEU A 12 -13.87 5.03 31.05
N VAL A 13 -15.15 5.30 30.89
CA VAL A 13 -15.93 4.83 29.73
C VAL A 13 -15.43 5.47 28.45
N GLY A 14 -15.17 6.78 28.46
CA GLY A 14 -14.62 7.50 27.31
C GLY A 14 -13.24 7.00 26.90
N ALA A 15 -12.35 6.73 27.86
CA ALA A 15 -11.04 6.16 27.61
C ALA A 15 -11.13 4.71 27.07
N ALA A 16 -12.02 3.90 27.59
CA ALA A 16 -12.23 2.52 27.11
C ALA A 16 -12.78 2.50 25.67
N VAL A 17 -13.72 3.39 25.34
CA VAL A 17 -14.26 3.50 23.97
C VAL A 17 -13.16 3.98 23.00
N GLN A 18 -12.35 4.96 23.37
CA GLN A 18 -11.24 5.42 22.52
C GLN A 18 -10.17 4.33 22.35
N ALA A 19 -9.84 3.57 23.39
CA ALA A 19 -8.88 2.47 23.31
C ALA A 19 -9.37 1.35 22.38
N THR A 20 -10.66 0.99 22.43
CA THR A 20 -11.23 -0.03 21.53
C THR A 20 -11.32 0.44 20.09
N VAL A 21 -11.64 1.72 19.84
CA VAL A 21 -11.62 2.30 18.50
C VAL A 21 -10.20 2.38 17.93
N ALA A 22 -9.21 2.78 18.75
CA ALA A 22 -7.81 2.83 18.34
C ALA A 22 -7.22 1.44 18.05
N GLN A 23 -7.57 0.42 18.84
CA GLN A 23 -7.12 -0.96 18.61
C GLN A 23 -7.75 -1.58 17.35
N ASN A 24 -8.95 -1.16 16.95
CA ASN A 24 -9.61 -1.65 15.74
C ASN A 24 -9.33 -0.79 14.49
N ALA A 25 -8.77 0.42 14.63
CA ALA A 25 -8.61 1.36 13.53
C ALA A 25 -7.53 0.97 12.52
N GLY A 26 -6.60 0.09 12.90
CA GLY A 26 -5.47 -0.30 12.06
C GLY A 26 -5.22 -1.82 11.96
N ALA A 27 -6.14 -2.64 12.46
CA ALA A 27 -5.93 -4.09 12.55
C ALA A 27 -5.55 -4.69 11.19
N GLY A 28 -4.29 -5.09 11.06
CA GLY A 28 -3.72 -5.70 9.86
C GLY A 28 -3.19 -4.76 8.79
N VAL A 29 -3.40 -3.43 8.88
CA VAL A 29 -2.73 -2.45 8.01
C VAL A 29 -1.43 -1.99 8.67
N VAL A 30 -0.30 -2.26 8.02
CA VAL A 30 1.03 -1.88 8.50
C VAL A 30 1.35 -0.42 8.15
N GLY A 31 0.96 0.02 6.94
CA GLY A 31 1.18 1.39 6.48
C GLY A 31 1.06 1.56 4.98
N LEU A 32 1.34 2.76 4.50
CA LEU A 32 1.44 3.06 3.08
C LEU A 32 2.68 2.34 2.52
N ASN A 33 2.47 1.51 1.49
CA ASN A 33 3.55 0.80 0.81
C ASN A 33 4.04 1.56 -0.42
N HIS A 34 3.13 1.94 -1.32
CA HIS A 34 3.53 2.64 -2.56
C HIS A 34 2.45 3.57 -3.08
N VAL A 35 2.86 4.44 -3.99
CA VAL A 35 1.97 5.20 -4.87
C VAL A 35 2.30 4.76 -6.30
N GLY A 36 1.28 4.37 -7.06
CA GLY A 36 1.39 4.03 -8.47
C GLY A 36 1.12 5.23 -9.34
N ILE A 37 2.07 5.53 -10.23
CA ILE A 37 1.92 6.55 -11.26
C ILE A 37 2.17 5.97 -12.64
N ALA A 38 1.35 6.38 -13.60
CA ALA A 38 1.57 6.09 -15.00
C ALA A 38 2.36 7.23 -15.65
N VAL A 39 3.40 6.88 -16.41
CA VAL A 39 4.29 7.83 -17.09
C VAL A 39 4.43 7.47 -18.57
N PRO A 40 4.56 8.46 -19.47
CA PRO A 40 4.73 8.20 -20.89
C PRO A 40 6.06 7.49 -21.22
N ASP A 41 7.11 7.76 -20.44
CA ASP A 41 8.46 7.24 -20.62
C ASP A 41 9.02 6.80 -19.26
N ILE A 42 9.05 5.49 -19.03
CA ILE A 42 9.53 4.92 -17.75
C ILE A 42 11.03 5.16 -17.55
N PRO A 43 11.93 4.95 -18.51
CA PRO A 43 13.35 5.28 -18.38
C PRO A 43 13.59 6.74 -18.00
N GLN A 44 12.94 7.68 -18.67
CA GLN A 44 13.07 9.10 -18.38
C GLN A 44 12.59 9.44 -16.95
N ALA A 45 11.44 8.89 -16.55
CA ALA A 45 10.92 9.10 -15.21
C ALA A 45 11.84 8.48 -14.14
N ALA A 46 12.35 7.27 -14.36
CA ALA A 46 13.29 6.63 -13.43
C ALA A 46 14.57 7.46 -13.27
N ALA A 47 15.14 7.99 -14.37
CA ALA A 47 16.30 8.87 -14.32
C ALA A 47 16.01 10.12 -13.48
N PHE A 48 14.86 10.78 -13.66
CA PHE A 48 14.47 11.94 -12.86
C PHE A 48 14.40 11.59 -11.36
N TYR A 49 13.72 10.51 -10.99
CA TYR A 49 13.58 10.13 -9.57
C TYR A 49 14.90 9.69 -8.95
N THR A 50 15.79 9.08 -9.72
CA THR A 50 17.13 8.71 -9.23
C THR A 50 18.04 9.94 -9.09
N GLU A 51 18.16 10.74 -10.15
CA GLU A 51 19.16 11.81 -10.22
C GLU A 51 18.73 13.07 -9.46
N LYS A 52 17.44 13.42 -9.48
CA LYS A 52 16.93 14.66 -8.91
C LYS A 52 16.31 14.47 -7.53
N MET A 53 15.68 13.30 -7.26
CA MET A 53 15.01 13.01 -6.00
C MET A 53 15.83 12.09 -5.09
N GLY A 54 16.91 11.46 -5.61
CA GLY A 54 17.74 10.55 -4.85
C GLY A 54 17.08 9.22 -4.51
N PHE A 55 15.99 8.83 -5.21
CA PHE A 55 15.33 7.56 -4.97
C PHE A 55 16.17 6.42 -5.56
N ARG A 56 16.11 5.25 -4.91
CA ARG A 56 16.81 4.06 -5.36
C ARG A 56 15.87 3.17 -6.16
N GLU A 57 16.29 2.70 -7.34
CA GLU A 57 15.57 1.61 -7.99
C GLU A 57 15.68 0.34 -7.12
N ALA A 58 14.51 -0.19 -6.72
CA ALA A 58 14.42 -1.39 -5.92
C ALA A 58 14.36 -2.65 -6.79
N PHE A 59 13.49 -2.65 -7.79
CA PHE A 59 13.32 -3.73 -8.77
C PHE A 59 12.48 -3.25 -9.96
N ARG A 60 12.55 -4.02 -11.05
CA ARG A 60 11.79 -3.73 -12.29
C ARG A 60 11.19 -4.98 -12.89
N ASN A 61 10.14 -4.79 -13.68
CA ASN A 61 9.65 -5.74 -14.67
C ASN A 61 10.03 -5.25 -16.07
N SER A 62 10.34 -6.17 -16.96
CA SER A 62 10.69 -5.85 -18.34
C SER A 62 9.99 -6.81 -19.31
N ASN A 63 9.74 -6.32 -20.52
CA ASN A 63 9.26 -7.16 -21.61
C ASN A 63 10.40 -8.07 -22.15
N PRO A 64 10.11 -9.01 -23.07
CA PRO A 64 11.13 -9.88 -23.66
C PRO A 64 12.25 -9.14 -24.39
N GLN A 65 12.05 -7.88 -24.79
CA GLN A 65 13.05 -7.02 -25.45
C GLN A 65 13.90 -6.24 -24.42
N GLY A 66 13.70 -6.49 -23.10
CA GLY A 66 14.44 -5.84 -22.02
C GLY A 66 13.96 -4.44 -21.67
N GLN A 67 12.90 -3.93 -22.29
CA GLN A 67 12.35 -2.61 -21.98
C GLN A 67 11.53 -2.68 -20.68
N PRO A 68 11.71 -1.74 -19.74
CA PRO A 68 10.96 -1.74 -18.49
C PRO A 68 9.47 -1.50 -18.73
N THR A 69 8.63 -2.32 -18.13
CA THR A 69 7.15 -2.20 -18.14
C THR A 69 6.62 -1.67 -16.81
N ALA A 70 7.40 -1.82 -15.74
CA ALA A 70 7.19 -1.21 -14.44
C ALA A 70 8.52 -1.14 -13.68
N ILE A 71 8.70 -0.08 -12.86
CA ILE A 71 9.85 0.07 -11.96
C ILE A 71 9.33 0.51 -10.58
N TYR A 72 9.81 -0.15 -9.53
CA TYR A 72 9.63 0.30 -8.15
C TYR A 72 10.84 1.10 -7.70
N MET A 73 10.63 2.40 -7.46
CA MET A 73 11.63 3.31 -6.90
C MET A 73 11.42 3.35 -5.37
N GLN A 74 12.47 3.08 -4.60
CA GLN A 74 12.38 3.08 -3.13
C GLN A 74 12.67 4.49 -2.60
N ILE A 75 11.70 5.06 -1.87
CA ILE A 75 11.73 6.42 -1.28
C ILE A 75 12.31 6.36 0.12
N SER A 76 11.86 5.37 0.88
CA SER A 76 12.31 5.08 2.25
C SER A 76 12.28 3.56 2.46
N ARG A 77 12.69 3.10 3.63
CA ARG A 77 12.71 1.66 3.93
C ARG A 77 11.44 0.93 3.51
N ASN A 78 10.27 1.50 3.79
CA ASN A 78 8.97 0.83 3.65
C ASN A 78 8.07 1.44 2.58
N THR A 79 8.52 2.49 1.87
CA THR A 79 7.67 3.25 0.94
C THR A 79 8.32 3.35 -0.44
N PHE A 80 7.49 3.15 -1.46
CA PHE A 80 7.91 3.09 -2.85
C PHE A 80 7.06 4.01 -3.74
N LEU A 81 7.61 4.32 -4.91
CA LEU A 81 6.89 4.85 -6.06
C LEU A 81 6.92 3.79 -7.15
N GLU A 82 5.76 3.35 -7.61
CA GLU A 82 5.65 2.42 -8.73
C GLU A 82 5.46 3.21 -10.04
N LEU A 83 6.44 3.16 -10.92
CA LEU A 83 6.37 3.69 -12.27
C LEU A 83 5.76 2.64 -13.19
N GLN A 84 4.68 2.99 -13.89
CA GLN A 84 3.98 2.12 -14.83
C GLN A 84 3.90 2.80 -16.20
N GLN A 85 3.86 2.02 -17.29
CA GLN A 85 3.68 2.57 -18.62
C GLN A 85 2.28 3.16 -18.78
N ALA A 86 2.19 4.43 -19.15
CA ALA A 86 0.92 5.07 -19.53
C ALA A 86 0.38 4.50 -20.85
N ASN A 87 -0.93 4.36 -20.94
CA ASN A 87 -1.65 3.94 -22.13
C ASN A 87 -3.11 4.48 -22.10
N ALA A 88 -3.93 4.12 -23.08
CA ALA A 88 -5.31 4.59 -23.16
C ALA A 88 -6.18 4.19 -21.96
N GLN A 89 -5.93 3.02 -21.34
CA GLN A 89 -6.65 2.52 -20.17
C GLN A 89 -6.03 2.99 -18.85
N ARG A 90 -4.80 3.48 -18.91
CA ARG A 90 -4.04 4.04 -17.77
C ARG A 90 -3.38 5.34 -18.22
N PRO A 91 -4.11 6.46 -18.24
CA PRO A 91 -3.54 7.76 -18.59
C PRO A 91 -2.44 8.18 -17.61
N ALA A 92 -1.56 9.08 -18.07
CA ALA A 92 -0.46 9.59 -17.24
C ALA A 92 -1.00 10.30 -15.99
N GLY A 93 -0.36 10.05 -14.85
CA GLY A 93 -0.73 10.60 -13.54
C GLY A 93 -0.78 9.53 -12.44
N VAL A 94 -1.20 9.93 -11.25
CA VAL A 94 -1.41 9.01 -10.12
C VAL A 94 -2.63 8.12 -10.44
N ASN A 95 -2.48 6.81 -10.29
CA ASN A 95 -3.57 5.87 -10.59
C ASN A 95 -3.99 5.00 -9.40
N HIS A 96 -3.16 4.86 -8.38
CA HIS A 96 -3.50 4.15 -7.15
C HIS A 96 -2.49 4.42 -6.04
N PHE A 97 -2.84 3.97 -4.84
CA PHE A 97 -1.88 3.77 -3.77
C PHE A 97 -2.03 2.37 -3.17
N GLY A 98 -0.93 1.86 -2.61
CA GLY A 98 -0.88 0.54 -2.01
C GLY A 98 -0.68 0.58 -0.51
N LEU A 99 -1.40 -0.26 0.21
CA LEU A 99 -1.26 -0.48 1.65
C LEU A 99 -0.58 -1.82 1.90
N HIS A 100 0.45 -1.81 2.73
CA HIS A 100 1.01 -3.05 3.28
C HIS A 100 0.06 -3.59 4.35
N VAL A 101 -0.31 -4.86 4.25
CA VAL A 101 -1.14 -5.58 5.23
C VAL A 101 -0.38 -6.79 5.78
N GLU A 102 -0.59 -7.12 7.05
CA GLU A 102 0.08 -8.26 7.69
C GLU A 102 -0.45 -9.60 7.19
N ASN A 103 -1.78 -9.69 7.00
CA ASN A 103 -2.46 -10.88 6.51
C ASN A 103 -3.60 -10.46 5.58
N MET A 104 -3.53 -10.90 4.33
CA MET A 104 -4.45 -10.49 3.29
C MET A 104 -5.89 -10.91 3.57
N LYS A 105 -6.08 -12.17 4.02
CA LYS A 105 -7.43 -12.66 4.31
C LYS A 105 -8.08 -11.83 5.41
N THR A 106 -7.37 -11.60 6.50
CA THR A 106 -7.88 -10.79 7.63
C THR A 106 -8.18 -9.35 7.20
N ALA A 107 -7.32 -8.74 6.39
CA ALA A 107 -7.52 -7.38 5.90
C ALA A 107 -8.75 -7.28 4.99
N VAL A 108 -8.91 -8.20 4.03
CA VAL A 108 -10.07 -8.24 3.14
C VAL A 108 -11.36 -8.45 3.91
N ASP A 109 -11.39 -9.40 4.84
CA ASP A 109 -12.57 -9.66 5.69
C ASP A 109 -12.94 -8.41 6.52
N MET A 110 -11.94 -7.74 7.11
CA MET A 110 -12.14 -6.50 7.88
C MET A 110 -12.73 -5.38 7.00
N PHE A 111 -12.19 -5.15 5.81
CA PHE A 111 -12.70 -4.09 4.93
C PHE A 111 -14.12 -4.40 4.46
N ARG A 112 -14.42 -5.66 4.13
CA ARG A 112 -15.77 -6.11 3.76
C ARG A 112 -16.77 -5.95 4.91
N GLN A 113 -16.40 -6.29 6.14
CA GLN A 113 -17.22 -6.08 7.35
C GLN A 113 -17.54 -4.60 7.59
N ARG A 114 -16.65 -3.69 7.18
CA ARG A 114 -16.87 -2.25 7.22
C ARG A 114 -17.66 -1.70 6.03
N GLY A 115 -18.13 -2.56 5.14
CA GLY A 115 -18.95 -2.20 3.99
C GLY A 115 -18.15 -1.79 2.74
N ALA A 116 -16.82 -1.94 2.74
CA ALA A 116 -16.01 -1.69 1.55
C ALA A 116 -16.08 -2.89 0.57
N THR A 117 -16.07 -2.59 -0.73
CA THR A 117 -15.94 -3.61 -1.77
C THR A 117 -14.45 -3.95 -1.94
N ALA A 118 -14.07 -5.17 -1.57
CA ALA A 118 -12.72 -5.69 -1.76
C ALA A 118 -12.75 -6.91 -2.69
N THR A 119 -11.76 -7.00 -3.60
CA THR A 119 -11.59 -8.19 -4.44
C THR A 119 -11.12 -9.40 -3.62
N ASP A 120 -11.26 -10.61 -4.16
CA ASP A 120 -10.64 -11.77 -3.55
C ASP A 120 -9.10 -11.66 -3.63
N PRO A 121 -8.39 -12.19 -2.61
CA PRO A 121 -6.93 -12.27 -2.66
C PRO A 121 -6.43 -13.04 -3.87
N ALA A 122 -5.42 -12.52 -4.54
CA ALA A 122 -4.76 -13.15 -5.69
C ALA A 122 -3.24 -13.13 -5.53
N GLY A 123 -2.58 -14.15 -6.05
CA GLY A 123 -1.12 -14.22 -6.03
C GLY A 123 -0.58 -15.59 -5.58
N PRO A 124 0.74 -15.71 -5.39
CA PRO A 124 1.70 -14.60 -5.49
C PRO A 124 1.74 -13.93 -6.86
N SER A 125 1.84 -12.60 -6.88
CA SER A 125 2.01 -11.82 -8.11
C SER A 125 3.23 -12.28 -8.89
N ALA A 126 3.07 -12.53 -10.19
CA ALA A 126 4.18 -12.90 -11.06
C ALA A 126 5.29 -11.84 -11.14
N PHE A 127 4.94 -10.57 -10.89
CA PHE A 127 5.90 -9.48 -10.87
C PHE A 127 6.58 -9.31 -9.50
N SER A 128 5.81 -9.11 -8.44
CA SER A 128 6.36 -8.72 -7.14
C SER A 128 6.46 -9.85 -6.13
N GLY A 129 5.79 -10.99 -6.36
CA GLY A 129 5.69 -12.09 -5.41
C GLY A 129 4.79 -11.79 -4.20
N ALA A 130 4.12 -10.65 -4.16
CA ALA A 130 3.17 -10.29 -3.12
C ALA A 130 1.80 -10.95 -3.34
N ILE A 131 1.03 -11.16 -2.27
CA ILE A 131 -0.40 -11.46 -2.38
C ILE A 131 -1.14 -10.12 -2.44
N LEU A 132 -2.03 -9.97 -3.41
CA LEU A 132 -2.68 -8.70 -3.72
C LEU A 132 -4.20 -8.81 -3.62
N SER A 133 -4.84 -7.71 -3.24
CA SER A 133 -6.27 -7.47 -3.37
C SER A 133 -6.49 -5.98 -3.63
N ASN A 134 -7.68 -5.58 -4.03
CA ASN A 134 -8.00 -4.18 -4.27
C ASN A 134 -9.29 -3.79 -3.56
N VAL A 135 -9.30 -2.59 -3.02
CA VAL A 135 -10.49 -1.87 -2.57
C VAL A 135 -10.65 -0.67 -3.49
N THR A 136 -11.87 -0.34 -3.86
CA THR A 136 -12.18 0.88 -4.61
C THR A 136 -12.96 1.81 -3.71
N ASP A 137 -12.51 3.06 -3.60
CA ASP A 137 -13.22 4.08 -2.83
C ASP A 137 -14.48 4.58 -3.58
N PRO A 138 -15.38 5.35 -2.94
CA PRO A 138 -16.58 5.89 -3.58
C PRO A 138 -16.32 6.80 -4.79
N ASN A 139 -15.10 7.34 -4.95
CA ASN A 139 -14.69 8.20 -6.06
C ASN A 139 -13.99 7.44 -7.18
N GLY A 140 -13.87 6.11 -7.05
CA GLY A 140 -13.23 5.25 -8.04
C GLY A 140 -11.71 5.12 -7.86
N VAL A 141 -11.12 5.62 -6.78
CA VAL A 141 -9.69 5.45 -6.51
C VAL A 141 -9.40 4.02 -6.11
N ARG A 142 -8.47 3.39 -6.80
CA ARG A 142 -7.99 2.05 -6.49
C ARG A 142 -7.01 2.08 -5.31
N ILE A 143 -7.29 1.28 -4.30
CA ILE A 143 -6.44 1.05 -3.13
C ILE A 143 -5.96 -0.40 -3.23
N GLU A 144 -4.69 -0.61 -3.51
CA GLU A 144 -4.12 -1.94 -3.56
C GLU A 144 -3.73 -2.39 -2.15
N LEU A 145 -4.13 -3.58 -1.76
CA LEU A 145 -3.67 -4.24 -0.54
C LEU A 145 -2.55 -5.20 -0.94
N ALA A 146 -1.42 -5.15 -0.22
CA ALA A 146 -0.27 -6.00 -0.49
C ALA A 146 0.21 -6.70 0.80
N GLU A 147 0.10 -8.04 0.83
CA GLU A 147 0.78 -8.85 1.84
C GLU A 147 2.17 -9.21 1.31
N LEU A 148 3.19 -8.78 2.05
CA LEU A 148 4.59 -8.89 1.64
C LEU A 148 5.27 -10.08 2.33
N GLY A 149 5.10 -11.26 1.76
CA GLY A 149 5.82 -12.45 2.21
C GLY A 149 7.34 -12.32 2.03
N PRO A 150 8.14 -13.21 2.64
CA PRO A 150 9.61 -13.13 2.66
C PRO A 150 10.25 -13.16 1.27
N ASN A 151 9.56 -13.74 0.29
CA ASN A 151 10.03 -13.83 -1.08
C ASN A 151 9.59 -12.67 -1.99
N SER A 152 8.70 -11.78 -1.52
CA SER A 152 8.27 -10.63 -2.31
C SER A 152 9.43 -9.65 -2.54
N LEU A 153 9.45 -9.01 -3.71
CA LEU A 153 10.53 -8.10 -4.08
C LEU A 153 10.54 -6.83 -3.20
N GLN A 154 9.36 -6.36 -2.79
CA GLN A 154 9.26 -5.24 -1.83
C GLN A 154 9.91 -5.63 -0.49
N ARG A 155 9.62 -6.83 0.07
CA ARG A 155 10.20 -7.29 1.33
C ARG A 155 11.72 -7.34 1.22
N LYS A 156 12.26 -7.92 0.18
CA LYS A 156 13.72 -7.98 -0.05
C LYS A 156 14.35 -6.59 -0.15
N ALA A 157 13.67 -5.65 -0.82
CA ALA A 157 14.14 -4.26 -0.90
C ALA A 157 14.11 -3.57 0.48
N MET A 158 13.05 -3.78 1.29
CA MET A 158 12.93 -3.26 2.65
C MET A 158 14.03 -3.81 3.57
N ASP A 159 14.33 -5.09 3.47
CA ASP A 159 15.35 -5.76 4.29
C ASP A 159 16.78 -5.36 3.89
N SER A 160 17.00 -4.98 2.63
CA SER A 160 18.29 -4.49 2.12
C SER A 160 18.50 -2.98 2.28
N TRP A 161 17.56 -2.26 2.87
CA TRP A 161 17.68 -0.81 3.12
C TRP A 161 18.73 -0.53 4.18
N LYS A 162 19.74 0.29 3.84
CA LYS A 162 20.81 0.72 4.73
C LYS A 162 20.62 2.18 5.13
#